data_ef22c7fe9b76fa45778e5f497d213c2a
#
_entry.id   ef22c7fe9b76fa45778e5f497d213c2a
#
_cell.length_a   1.000
_cell.length_b   1.000
_cell.length_c   1.000
_cell.angle_alpha   90.00
_cell.angle_beta   90.00
_cell.angle_gamma   90.00
#
_symmetry.space_group_name_H-M   'P 1'
#
loop_
_entity.id
_entity.type
_entity.pdbx_description
1 polymer ?
#
loop_
_entity_poly.entity_id
_entity_poly.type
_entity_poly.pdbx_seq_one_letter_code
_entity_poly.pdbx_strand_id
1 'polypeptide(L)'
;MGNLATNSRAFFVTGTDTEVGKTFFSVGFLRALNAKDLTTVAYKPVAAGCSQTSKGWQNDDALALQQACSINLAYDEINPIALAEPIAPHIAAKRATEAGLTIDMSIQRIEQGFSQLLQKQADVLVVEGAGGWRLPLGLDADGQQGFLSDFVANQNLAVILVVGMRLGCLNHAMLTADSIRQHGLKLAGWVANTLDPAMPCLHENIESLQGLLNAPLLGVLPQLASPNEVQDYIDLASLGL
;
A
#
# COMPACT_ATOMS: atom_id res chain seq x y z
N MET A 1 9.45 -10.50 -17.75
CA MET A 1 8.39 -11.15 -16.97
C MET A 1 9.06 -12.08 -15.98
N GLY A 2 9.29 -11.60 -14.74
CA GLY A 2 9.77 -12.46 -13.68
C GLY A 2 8.62 -13.36 -13.24
N ASN A 3 8.73 -14.67 -13.48
CA ASN A 3 7.82 -15.63 -12.89
C ASN A 3 7.93 -15.50 -11.38
N LEU A 4 6.81 -15.20 -10.71
CA LEU A 4 6.66 -15.45 -9.27
C LEU A 4 7.12 -16.89 -9.02
N ALA A 5 8.05 -17.09 -8.11
CA ALA A 5 8.35 -18.42 -7.61
C ALA A 5 7.02 -19.05 -7.22
N THR A 6 6.82 -20.31 -7.51
CA THR A 6 5.56 -21.02 -7.61
C THR A 6 4.64 -20.97 -6.38
N ASN A 7 4.99 -20.25 -5.29
CA ASN A 7 4.21 -20.12 -4.07
C ASN A 7 4.13 -18.71 -3.46
N SER A 8 4.91 -17.70 -3.91
CA SER A 8 4.86 -16.35 -3.33
C SER A 8 3.60 -15.59 -3.79
N ARG A 9 2.87 -14.98 -2.85
CA ARG A 9 1.72 -14.12 -3.13
C ARG A 9 2.09 -12.67 -2.91
N ALA A 10 1.71 -11.78 -3.82
CA ALA A 10 1.94 -10.36 -3.67
C ALA A 10 0.61 -9.59 -3.64
N PHE A 11 0.46 -8.70 -2.66
CA PHE A 11 -0.70 -7.83 -2.51
C PHE A 11 -0.28 -6.38 -2.55
N PHE A 12 -1.05 -5.56 -3.25
CA PHE A 12 -0.89 -4.12 -3.21
C PHE A 12 -1.95 -3.50 -2.30
N VAL A 13 -1.53 -2.85 -1.23
CA VAL A 13 -2.41 -2.14 -0.30
C VAL A 13 -2.52 -0.69 -0.74
N THR A 14 -3.72 -0.27 -1.13
CA THR A 14 -4.05 1.13 -1.44
C THR A 14 -5.11 1.66 -0.49
N GLY A 15 -5.35 2.95 -0.52
CA GLY A 15 -6.41 3.59 0.24
C GLY A 15 -7.32 4.43 -0.63
N THR A 16 -8.50 4.74 -0.10
CA THR A 16 -9.40 5.72 -0.73
C THR A 16 -8.84 7.14 -0.70
N ASP A 17 -7.84 7.39 0.18
CA ASP A 17 -7.22 8.69 0.36
C ASP A 17 -5.89 8.56 1.15
N THR A 18 -5.24 9.70 1.41
CA THR A 18 -4.19 9.83 2.42
C THR A 18 -4.81 9.69 3.83
N GLU A 19 -4.01 9.21 4.80
CA GLU A 19 -4.42 9.10 6.22
C GLU A 19 -5.65 8.21 6.49
N VAL A 20 -5.96 7.28 5.59
CA VAL A 20 -7.04 6.31 5.81
C VAL A 20 -6.59 5.07 6.58
N GLY A 21 -5.34 5.02 7.05
CA GLY A 21 -4.80 3.94 7.86
C GLY A 21 -4.16 2.80 7.07
N LYS A 22 -3.66 3.05 5.84
CA LYS A 22 -2.94 2.02 5.06
C LYS A 22 -1.84 1.34 5.84
N THR A 23 -0.92 2.13 6.39
CA THR A 23 0.25 1.62 7.11
C THR A 23 -0.15 0.86 8.37
N PHE A 24 -1.13 1.39 9.11
CA PHE A 24 -1.67 0.68 10.27
C PHE A 24 -2.20 -0.71 9.89
N PHE A 25 -3.00 -0.78 8.83
CA PHE A 25 -3.49 -2.05 8.29
C PHE A 25 -2.35 -2.92 7.76
N SER A 26 -1.43 -2.40 6.95
CA SER A 26 -0.34 -3.17 6.34
C SER A 26 0.57 -3.82 7.39
N VAL A 27 0.92 -3.07 8.45
CA VAL A 27 1.71 -3.58 9.58
C VAL A 27 0.95 -4.70 10.31
N GLY A 28 -0.33 -4.47 10.60
CA GLY A 28 -1.16 -5.49 11.25
C GLY A 28 -1.38 -6.72 10.38
N PHE A 29 -1.55 -6.54 9.07
CA PHE A 29 -1.67 -7.63 8.10
C PHE A 29 -0.40 -8.48 8.06
N LEU A 30 0.79 -7.87 7.97
CA LEU A 30 2.08 -8.58 8.05
C LEU A 30 2.19 -9.41 9.34
N ARG A 31 1.80 -8.83 10.48
CA ARG A 31 1.84 -9.53 11.76
C ARG A 31 0.84 -10.67 11.86
N ALA A 32 -0.37 -10.49 11.34
CA ALA A 32 -1.37 -11.55 11.24
C ALA A 32 -0.88 -12.72 10.38
N LEU A 33 -0.18 -12.43 9.29
CA LEU A 33 0.46 -13.45 8.44
C LEU A 33 1.58 -14.19 9.17
N ASN A 34 2.46 -13.45 9.85
CA ASN A 34 3.54 -14.03 10.64
C ASN A 34 3.00 -14.94 11.77
N ALA A 35 1.87 -14.57 12.38
CA ALA A 35 1.20 -15.41 13.39
C ALA A 35 0.62 -16.73 12.82
N LYS A 36 0.54 -16.85 11.49
CA LYS A 36 0.20 -18.08 10.75
C LYS A 36 1.44 -18.80 10.20
N ASP A 37 2.63 -18.49 10.73
CA ASP A 37 3.92 -19.05 10.29
C ASP A 37 4.26 -18.78 8.82
N LEU A 38 3.62 -17.77 8.19
CA LEU A 38 3.96 -17.33 6.85
C LEU A 38 5.13 -16.33 6.90
N THR A 39 6.12 -16.53 6.04
CA THR A 39 7.22 -15.58 5.89
C THR A 39 6.77 -14.36 5.07
N THR A 40 7.15 -13.16 5.54
CA THR A 40 6.69 -11.91 4.94
C THR A 40 7.81 -10.94 4.64
N VAL A 41 7.64 -10.20 3.56
CA VAL A 41 8.41 -8.99 3.21
C VAL A 41 7.46 -7.87 2.86
N ALA A 42 7.92 -6.62 3.02
CA ALA A 42 7.15 -5.44 2.64
C ALA A 42 7.91 -4.57 1.65
N TYR A 43 7.17 -3.78 0.87
CA TYR A 43 7.69 -2.82 -0.08
C TYR A 43 6.85 -1.55 -0.06
N LYS A 44 7.47 -0.42 0.24
CA LYS A 44 6.90 0.93 0.12
C LYS A 44 7.73 1.69 -0.90
N PRO A 45 7.45 1.53 -2.20
CA PRO A 45 8.34 1.99 -3.27
C PRO A 45 8.62 3.50 -3.20
N VAL A 46 7.62 4.27 -2.79
CA VAL A 46 7.69 5.74 -2.71
C VAL A 46 7.17 6.20 -1.35
N ALA A 47 7.94 7.04 -0.66
CA ALA A 47 7.51 7.73 0.55
C ALA A 47 7.89 9.21 0.49
N ALA A 48 6.99 10.07 0.95
CA ALA A 48 7.21 11.51 1.12
C ALA A 48 7.10 11.88 2.61
N GLY A 49 7.68 13.02 3.02
CA GLY A 49 7.73 13.43 4.42
C GLY A 49 8.73 12.59 5.23
N CYS A 50 9.87 12.26 4.63
CA CYS A 50 10.93 11.53 5.31
C CYS A 50 11.73 12.45 6.24
N SER A 51 12.17 11.91 7.36
CA SER A 51 13.09 12.57 8.30
C SER A 51 14.53 12.23 7.97
N GLN A 52 15.44 13.20 8.11
CA GLN A 52 16.86 12.95 7.94
C GLN A 52 17.44 12.27 9.20
N THR A 53 18.09 11.14 9.00
CA THR A 53 18.73 10.35 10.06
C THR A 53 20.21 10.16 9.75
N SER A 54 20.96 9.54 10.67
CA SER A 54 22.34 9.13 10.42
C SER A 54 22.50 8.10 9.29
N LYS A 55 21.37 7.46 8.86
CA LYS A 55 21.32 6.46 7.79
C LYS A 55 20.70 7.01 6.49
N GLY A 56 20.48 8.33 6.40
CA GLY A 56 19.83 8.98 5.28
C GLY A 56 18.37 9.34 5.56
N TRP A 57 17.61 9.60 4.50
CA TRP A 57 16.18 9.92 4.59
C TRP A 57 15.38 8.68 4.93
N GLN A 58 14.59 8.71 6.00
CA GLN A 58 13.76 7.59 6.44
C GLN A 58 12.33 8.05 6.73
N ASN A 59 11.37 7.23 6.35
CA ASN A 59 9.95 7.42 6.55
C ASN A 59 9.43 6.48 7.63
N ASP A 60 8.60 6.98 8.54
CA ASP A 60 8.09 6.22 9.69
C ASP A 60 7.23 5.03 9.25
N ASP A 61 6.41 5.18 8.20
CA ASP A 61 5.63 4.06 7.65
C ASP A 61 6.54 2.94 7.14
N ALA A 62 7.60 3.29 6.39
CA ALA A 62 8.55 2.31 5.86
C ALA A 62 9.32 1.60 6.98
N LEU A 63 9.69 2.32 8.05
CA LEU A 63 10.30 1.73 9.24
C LEU A 63 9.35 0.78 9.97
N ALA A 64 8.07 1.14 10.10
CA ALA A 64 7.07 0.28 10.71
C ALA A 64 6.84 -1.01 9.90
N LEU A 65 6.79 -0.90 8.57
CA LEU A 65 6.72 -2.05 7.67
C LEU A 65 7.96 -2.94 7.79
N GLN A 66 9.18 -2.34 7.81
CA GLN A 66 10.44 -3.07 8.01
C GLN A 66 10.41 -3.90 9.28
N GLN A 67 9.97 -3.30 10.40
CA GLN A 67 9.88 -3.98 11.70
C GLN A 67 8.81 -5.08 11.74
N ALA A 68 7.80 -5.01 10.88
CA ALA A 68 6.73 -5.99 10.81
C ALA A 68 7.06 -7.20 9.91
N CYS A 69 8.06 -7.11 9.03
CA CYS A 69 8.51 -8.21 8.20
C CYS A 69 9.11 -9.34 9.04
N SER A 70 8.88 -10.61 8.65
CA SER A 70 9.57 -11.75 9.26
C SER A 70 10.97 -11.96 8.68
N ILE A 71 11.20 -11.54 7.43
CA ILE A 71 12.53 -11.56 6.81
C ILE A 71 13.21 -10.21 7.05
N ASN A 72 14.45 -10.23 7.53
CA ASN A 72 15.21 -9.01 7.74
C ASN A 72 15.65 -8.38 6.41
N LEU A 73 15.31 -7.11 6.21
CA LEU A 73 15.58 -6.33 5.02
C LEU A 73 16.31 -5.04 5.38
N ALA A 74 17.19 -4.57 4.51
CA ALA A 74 17.73 -3.22 4.61
C ALA A 74 16.62 -2.18 4.32
N TYR A 75 16.77 -0.97 4.85
CA TYR A 75 15.74 0.07 4.68
C TYR A 75 15.50 0.42 3.20
N ASP A 76 16.55 0.52 2.41
CA ASP A 76 16.50 0.84 0.98
C ASP A 76 15.88 -0.28 0.11
N GLU A 77 15.88 -1.53 0.62
CA GLU A 77 15.08 -2.61 0.02
C GLU A 77 13.57 -2.40 0.21
N ILE A 78 13.17 -1.80 1.35
CA ILE A 78 11.77 -1.48 1.66
C ILE A 78 11.34 -0.21 0.94
N ASN A 79 12.14 0.87 1.06
CA ASN A 79 11.78 2.20 0.56
C ASN A 79 12.92 2.81 -0.27
N PRO A 80 12.99 2.46 -1.56
CA PRO A 80 14.06 2.96 -2.45
C PRO A 80 13.90 4.43 -2.86
N ILE A 81 12.71 5.02 -2.73
CA ILE A 81 12.43 6.41 -3.10
C ILE A 81 11.88 7.14 -1.88
N ALA A 82 12.79 7.77 -1.14
CA ALA A 82 12.52 8.53 0.08
C ALA A 82 12.63 10.03 -0.18
N LEU A 83 11.53 10.77 -0.04
CA LEU A 83 11.43 12.20 -0.35
C LEU A 83 11.25 13.01 0.95
N ALA A 84 12.03 14.08 1.11
CA ALA A 84 12.04 14.88 2.32
C ALA A 84 10.73 15.62 2.58
N GLU A 85 10.15 16.26 1.56
CA GLU A 85 8.98 17.11 1.73
C GLU A 85 7.68 16.27 1.86
N PRO A 86 6.79 16.59 2.83
CA PRO A 86 5.49 15.92 3.00
C PRO A 86 4.43 16.47 2.04
N ILE A 87 4.70 16.35 0.73
CA ILE A 87 3.84 16.81 -0.36
C ILE A 87 3.68 15.70 -1.39
N ALA A 88 2.93 15.94 -2.47
CA ALA A 88 2.78 14.97 -3.55
C ALA A 88 4.15 14.52 -4.08
N PRO A 89 4.46 13.21 -4.14
CA PRO A 89 5.80 12.68 -4.42
C PRO A 89 6.44 13.22 -5.69
N HIS A 90 5.70 13.35 -6.81
CA HIS A 90 6.23 13.89 -8.06
C HIS A 90 6.63 15.37 -7.93
N ILE A 91 5.94 16.14 -7.08
CA ILE A 91 6.30 17.55 -6.80
C ILE A 91 7.55 17.60 -5.92
N ALA A 92 7.61 16.76 -4.88
CA ALA A 92 8.80 16.66 -4.02
C ALA A 92 10.04 16.25 -4.82
N ALA A 93 9.91 15.24 -5.71
CA ALA A 93 10.99 14.79 -6.58
C ALA A 93 11.46 15.90 -7.54
N LYS A 94 10.52 16.65 -8.15
CA LYS A 94 10.84 17.80 -9.02
C LYS A 94 11.64 18.86 -8.27
N ARG A 95 11.20 19.26 -7.08
CA ARG A 95 11.91 20.24 -6.22
C ARG A 95 13.28 19.77 -5.81
N ALA A 96 13.41 18.50 -5.45
CA ALA A 96 14.70 17.88 -5.11
C ALA A 96 15.66 17.94 -6.31
N THR A 97 15.17 17.68 -7.53
CA THR A 97 15.95 17.78 -8.77
C THR A 97 16.38 19.24 -9.05
N GLU A 98 15.50 20.21 -8.86
CA GLU A 98 15.81 21.63 -8.97
C GLU A 98 16.87 22.08 -7.95
N ALA A 99 16.94 21.40 -6.79
CA ALA A 99 17.96 21.59 -5.77
C ALA A 99 19.28 20.80 -6.03
N GLY A 100 19.41 20.16 -7.19
CA GLY A 100 20.62 19.43 -7.61
C GLY A 100 20.70 17.96 -7.18
N LEU A 101 19.62 17.40 -6.66
CA LEU A 101 19.53 15.97 -6.35
C LEU A 101 18.98 15.19 -7.54
N THR A 102 19.47 13.98 -7.78
CA THR A 102 18.88 13.08 -8.78
C THR A 102 17.92 12.12 -8.10
N ILE A 103 16.62 12.24 -8.42
CA ILE A 103 15.57 11.35 -7.92
C ILE A 103 14.98 10.59 -9.13
N ASP A 104 15.13 9.28 -9.10
CA ASP A 104 14.55 8.41 -10.12
C ASP A 104 13.18 7.89 -9.63
N MET A 105 12.12 8.49 -10.17
CA MET A 105 10.71 8.12 -9.92
C MET A 105 10.17 7.16 -10.98
N SER A 106 11.01 6.57 -11.81
CA SER A 106 10.57 5.71 -12.90
C SER A 106 9.91 4.42 -12.40
N ILE A 107 8.99 3.91 -13.21
CA ILE A 107 8.39 2.59 -12.98
C ILE A 107 9.47 1.51 -12.98
N GLN A 108 10.48 1.62 -13.82
CA GLN A 108 11.61 0.69 -13.89
C GLN A 108 12.37 0.61 -12.56
N ARG A 109 12.60 1.74 -11.88
CA ARG A 109 13.23 1.78 -10.55
C ARG A 109 12.39 1.02 -9.53
N ILE A 110 11.07 1.22 -9.56
CA ILE A 110 10.11 0.55 -8.67
C ILE A 110 10.08 -0.96 -8.97
N GLU A 111 10.03 -1.35 -10.23
CA GLU A 111 10.03 -2.76 -10.66
C GLU A 111 11.33 -3.49 -10.30
N GLN A 112 12.47 -2.83 -10.36
CA GLN A 112 13.75 -3.37 -9.92
C GLN A 112 13.75 -3.73 -8.44
N GLY A 113 13.30 -2.80 -7.55
CA GLY A 113 13.19 -3.07 -6.12
C GLY A 113 12.20 -4.19 -5.82
N PHE A 114 11.04 -4.19 -6.48
CA PHE A 114 10.05 -5.27 -6.35
C PHE A 114 10.65 -6.63 -6.75
N SER A 115 11.37 -6.70 -7.87
CA SER A 115 12.01 -7.93 -8.36
C SER A 115 13.07 -8.47 -7.40
N GLN A 116 13.82 -7.59 -6.71
CA GLN A 116 14.78 -7.98 -5.68
C GLN A 116 14.08 -8.60 -4.46
N LEU A 117 12.92 -8.06 -4.06
CA LEU A 117 12.13 -8.61 -2.96
C LEU A 117 11.50 -9.97 -3.31
N LEU A 118 11.10 -10.19 -4.55
CA LEU A 118 10.64 -11.51 -5.01
C LEU A 118 11.73 -12.59 -4.87
N GLN A 119 13.01 -12.24 -5.01
CA GLN A 119 14.14 -13.16 -4.84
C GLN A 119 14.33 -13.60 -3.37
N LYS A 120 13.72 -12.91 -2.39
CA LYS A 120 13.71 -13.34 -0.99
C LYS A 120 12.85 -14.58 -0.75
N GLN A 121 11.98 -14.94 -1.71
CA GLN A 121 11.12 -16.12 -1.66
C GLN A 121 10.22 -16.19 -0.41
N ALA A 122 9.78 -15.03 0.08
CA ALA A 122 8.78 -14.97 1.14
C ALA A 122 7.44 -15.53 0.66
N ASP A 123 6.66 -16.10 1.57
CA ASP A 123 5.31 -16.59 1.25
C ASP A 123 4.39 -15.44 0.81
N VAL A 124 4.52 -14.29 1.45
CA VAL A 124 3.73 -13.09 1.13
C VAL A 124 4.60 -11.84 1.03
N LEU A 125 4.40 -11.06 -0.05
CA LEU A 125 4.95 -9.73 -0.24
C LEU A 125 3.82 -8.70 -0.17
N VAL A 126 3.90 -7.75 0.76
CA VAL A 126 2.94 -6.65 0.91
C VAL A 126 3.55 -5.38 0.33
N VAL A 127 2.96 -4.87 -0.74
CA VAL A 127 3.35 -3.58 -1.34
C VAL A 127 2.39 -2.51 -0.86
N GLU A 128 2.90 -1.46 -0.22
CA GLU A 128 2.08 -0.34 0.23
C GLU A 128 2.22 0.87 -0.68
N GLY A 129 1.10 1.37 -1.18
CA GLY A 129 1.03 2.62 -1.93
C GLY A 129 1.20 3.87 -1.05
N ALA A 130 1.36 5.02 -1.69
CA ALA A 130 1.35 6.33 -1.05
C ALA A 130 0.12 7.12 -1.52
N GLY A 131 -0.56 7.81 -0.59
CA GLY A 131 -1.82 8.50 -0.92
C GLY A 131 -2.93 7.54 -1.36
N GLY A 132 -3.65 7.91 -2.42
CA GLY A 132 -4.70 7.07 -3.03
C GLY A 132 -4.20 6.19 -4.17
N TRP A 133 -5.13 5.61 -4.95
CA TRP A 133 -4.84 4.66 -6.02
C TRP A 133 -4.01 5.26 -7.17
N ARG A 134 -4.39 6.43 -7.67
CA ARG A 134 -3.76 7.09 -8.83
C ARG A 134 -2.69 8.08 -8.38
N LEU A 135 -1.57 7.59 -7.83
CA LEU A 135 -0.44 8.43 -7.44
C LEU A 135 0.41 8.79 -8.65
N PRO A 136 0.55 10.10 -9.00
CA PRO A 136 1.43 10.52 -10.08
C PRO A 136 2.91 10.31 -9.71
N LEU A 137 3.68 9.79 -10.66
CA LEU A 137 5.14 9.62 -10.54
C LEU A 137 5.93 10.71 -11.29
N GLY A 138 5.25 11.52 -12.10
CA GLY A 138 5.87 12.51 -12.98
C GLY A 138 5.89 12.07 -14.43
N LEU A 139 6.56 12.86 -15.27
CA LEU A 139 6.70 12.56 -16.70
C LEU A 139 7.90 11.63 -16.91
N ASP A 140 7.73 10.63 -17.78
CA ASP A 140 8.82 9.81 -18.27
C ASP A 140 9.66 10.51 -19.35
N ALA A 141 10.62 9.79 -19.92
CA ALA A 141 11.51 10.33 -20.97
C ALA A 141 10.76 10.72 -22.26
N ASP A 142 9.60 10.13 -22.50
CA ASP A 142 8.74 10.40 -23.66
C ASP A 142 7.70 11.48 -23.37
N GLY A 143 7.75 12.09 -22.16
CA GLY A 143 6.81 13.15 -21.71
C GLY A 143 5.44 12.59 -21.31
N GLN A 144 5.31 11.31 -21.06
CA GLN A 144 4.06 10.67 -20.62
C GLN A 144 3.95 10.67 -19.09
N GLN A 145 2.74 10.97 -18.58
CA GLN A 145 2.49 10.94 -17.15
C GLN A 145 2.40 9.48 -16.65
N GLY A 146 3.37 9.07 -15.83
CA GLY A 146 3.36 7.78 -15.14
C GLY A 146 2.61 7.83 -13.82
N PHE A 147 2.02 6.70 -13.42
CA PHE A 147 1.34 6.52 -12.14
C PHE A 147 1.82 5.25 -11.43
N LEU A 148 1.79 5.25 -10.10
CA LEU A 148 2.12 4.04 -9.33
C LEU A 148 1.18 2.86 -9.65
N SER A 149 -0.08 3.15 -10.00
CA SER A 149 -1.03 2.14 -10.47
C SER A 149 -0.59 1.41 -11.73
N ASP A 150 0.23 2.03 -12.58
CA ASP A 150 0.73 1.41 -13.81
C ASP A 150 1.74 0.30 -13.46
N PHE A 151 2.61 0.53 -12.44
CA PHE A 151 3.45 -0.53 -11.88
C PHE A 151 2.61 -1.69 -11.34
N VAL A 152 1.53 -1.41 -10.60
CA VAL A 152 0.65 -2.44 -10.04
C VAL A 152 -0.01 -3.27 -11.15
N ALA A 153 -0.42 -2.61 -12.23
CA ALA A 153 -0.99 -3.26 -13.41
C ALA A 153 0.05 -4.11 -14.16
N ASN A 154 1.27 -3.58 -14.37
CA ASN A 154 2.36 -4.31 -15.02
C ASN A 154 2.72 -5.60 -14.27
N GLN A 155 2.69 -5.57 -12.94
CA GLN A 155 2.97 -6.73 -12.09
C GLN A 155 1.74 -7.59 -11.81
N ASN A 156 0.55 -7.20 -12.30
CA ASN A 156 -0.74 -7.88 -12.09
C ASN A 156 -1.00 -8.20 -10.61
N LEU A 157 -0.78 -7.22 -9.72
CA LEU A 157 -0.92 -7.43 -8.29
C LEU A 157 -2.39 -7.46 -7.86
N ALA A 158 -2.71 -8.37 -6.95
CA ALA A 158 -4.02 -8.37 -6.28
C ALA A 158 -4.10 -7.17 -5.32
N VAL A 159 -5.17 -6.39 -5.38
CA VAL A 159 -5.29 -5.13 -4.65
C VAL A 159 -6.17 -5.30 -3.40
N ILE A 160 -5.70 -4.80 -2.25
CA ILE A 160 -6.49 -4.62 -1.04
C ILE A 160 -6.77 -3.12 -0.87
N LEU A 161 -8.04 -2.76 -0.70
CA LEU A 161 -8.47 -1.36 -0.54
C LEU A 161 -8.77 -1.05 0.93
N VAL A 162 -8.06 -0.12 1.52
CA VAL A 162 -8.38 0.44 2.84
C VAL A 162 -9.32 1.63 2.66
N VAL A 163 -10.54 1.50 3.18
CA VAL A 163 -11.55 2.54 3.15
C VAL A 163 -11.59 3.24 4.50
N GLY A 164 -11.18 4.52 4.53
CA GLY A 164 -11.38 5.35 5.72
C GLY A 164 -12.86 5.70 5.87
N MET A 165 -13.47 5.16 6.93
CA MET A 165 -14.91 5.35 7.19
C MET A 165 -15.17 6.78 7.69
N ARG A 166 -15.65 7.61 6.79
CA ARG A 166 -16.08 9.00 6.99
C ARG A 166 -17.09 9.40 5.92
N LEU A 167 -17.81 10.51 6.11
CA LEU A 167 -18.75 10.99 5.09
C LEU A 167 -18.04 11.18 3.75
N GLY A 168 -18.62 10.62 2.67
CA GLY A 168 -18.04 10.58 1.32
C GLY A 168 -17.30 9.27 0.99
N CYS A 169 -17.08 8.37 1.96
CA CYS A 169 -16.36 7.12 1.77
C CYS A 169 -16.99 6.21 0.68
N LEU A 170 -18.31 6.20 0.55
CA LEU A 170 -19.00 5.41 -0.48
C LEU A 170 -18.53 5.80 -1.89
N ASN A 171 -18.56 7.10 -2.19
CA ASN A 171 -18.12 7.63 -3.49
C ASN A 171 -16.63 7.33 -3.74
N HIS A 172 -15.76 7.61 -2.76
CA HIS A 172 -14.32 7.38 -2.90
C HIS A 172 -14.00 5.91 -3.10
N ALA A 173 -14.65 5.02 -2.35
CA ALA A 173 -14.44 3.57 -2.47
C ALA A 173 -14.89 3.03 -3.83
N MET A 174 -16.06 3.43 -4.32
CA MET A 174 -16.57 3.02 -5.63
C MET A 174 -15.67 3.50 -6.77
N LEU A 175 -15.32 4.80 -6.81
CA LEU A 175 -14.44 5.35 -7.85
C LEU A 175 -13.06 4.69 -7.84
N THR A 176 -12.52 4.40 -6.65
CA THR A 176 -11.24 3.70 -6.52
C THR A 176 -11.34 2.25 -7.03
N ALA A 177 -12.38 1.52 -6.63
CA ALA A 177 -12.60 0.15 -7.06
C ALA A 177 -12.83 0.05 -8.58
N ASP A 178 -13.59 0.97 -9.17
CA ASP A 178 -13.81 1.03 -10.60
C ASP A 178 -12.51 1.32 -11.35
N SER A 179 -11.69 2.25 -10.86
CA SER A 179 -10.38 2.52 -11.45
C SER A 179 -9.44 1.31 -11.36
N ILE A 180 -9.42 0.57 -10.25
CA ILE A 180 -8.65 -0.68 -10.11
C ILE A 180 -9.08 -1.69 -11.17
N ARG A 181 -10.39 -1.90 -11.36
CA ARG A 181 -10.94 -2.82 -12.37
C ARG A 181 -10.65 -2.40 -13.80
N GLN A 182 -10.69 -1.09 -14.08
CA GLN A 182 -10.35 -0.54 -15.41
C GLN A 182 -8.89 -0.81 -15.78
N HIS A 183 -7.99 -0.99 -14.80
CA HIS A 183 -6.61 -1.45 -15.02
C HIS A 183 -6.51 -2.98 -15.21
N GLY A 184 -7.62 -3.70 -15.27
CA GLY A 184 -7.66 -5.16 -15.40
C GLY A 184 -7.29 -5.92 -14.13
N LEU A 185 -7.22 -5.24 -12.99
CA LEU A 185 -6.76 -5.81 -11.73
C LEU A 185 -7.91 -6.38 -10.87
N LYS A 186 -7.55 -7.38 -10.07
CA LYS A 186 -8.45 -7.96 -9.08
C LYS A 186 -8.46 -7.11 -7.80
N LEU A 187 -9.63 -6.61 -7.40
CA LEU A 187 -9.85 -6.17 -6.03
C LEU A 187 -10.00 -7.41 -5.15
N ALA A 188 -8.91 -7.80 -4.46
CA ALA A 188 -8.87 -9.03 -3.67
C ALA A 188 -9.73 -8.95 -2.42
N GLY A 189 -9.88 -7.74 -1.88
CA GLY A 189 -10.74 -7.44 -0.76
C GLY A 189 -10.61 -5.99 -0.31
N TRP A 190 -11.36 -5.62 0.70
CA TRP A 190 -11.32 -4.29 1.27
C TRP A 190 -11.48 -4.33 2.78
N VAL A 191 -11.05 -3.26 3.44
CA VAL A 191 -11.09 -3.10 4.90
C VAL A 191 -11.81 -1.80 5.21
N ALA A 192 -12.80 -1.86 6.11
CA ALA A 192 -13.43 -0.68 6.68
C ALA A 192 -12.62 -0.21 7.89
N ASN A 193 -11.87 0.88 7.76
CA ASN A 193 -11.12 1.46 8.87
C ASN A 193 -11.90 2.60 9.50
N THR A 194 -12.34 2.43 10.75
CA THR A 194 -13.14 3.42 11.49
C THR A 194 -12.24 4.57 11.95
N LEU A 195 -12.25 5.67 11.20
CA LEU A 195 -11.47 6.87 11.53
C LEU A 195 -12.15 7.69 12.64
N ASP A 196 -13.48 7.73 12.61
CA ASP A 196 -14.31 8.40 13.62
C ASP A 196 -15.38 7.43 14.14
N PRO A 197 -15.27 6.97 15.40
CA PRO A 197 -16.29 6.11 16.02
C PRO A 197 -17.67 6.74 16.12
N ALA A 198 -17.75 8.07 16.09
CA ALA A 198 -19.00 8.82 16.12
C ALA A 198 -19.61 9.05 14.74
N MET A 199 -19.04 8.44 13.67
CA MET A 199 -19.60 8.55 12.32
C MET A 199 -21.06 8.08 12.29
N PRO A 200 -22.02 8.95 11.90
CA PRO A 200 -23.41 8.55 11.75
C PRO A 200 -23.57 7.43 10.72
N CYS A 201 -24.45 6.47 10.99
CA CYS A 201 -24.77 5.36 10.07
C CYS A 201 -23.54 4.57 9.59
N LEU A 202 -22.53 4.39 10.47
CA LEU A 202 -21.30 3.64 10.12
C LEU A 202 -21.65 2.23 9.60
N HIS A 203 -22.55 1.52 10.27
CA HIS A 203 -22.93 0.16 9.91
C HIS A 203 -23.62 0.09 8.53
N GLU A 204 -24.57 0.97 8.29
CA GLU A 204 -25.30 1.06 7.01
C GLU A 204 -24.37 1.45 5.84
N ASN A 205 -23.35 2.28 6.10
CA ASN A 205 -22.32 2.58 5.10
C ASN A 205 -21.46 1.35 4.78
N ILE A 206 -21.09 0.54 5.79
CA ILE A 206 -20.35 -0.71 5.58
C ILE A 206 -21.19 -1.71 4.79
N GLU A 207 -22.48 -1.92 5.17
CA GLU A 207 -23.40 -2.79 4.43
C GLU A 207 -23.57 -2.34 2.97
N SER A 208 -23.70 -1.04 2.74
CA SER A 208 -23.77 -0.48 1.40
C SER A 208 -22.53 -0.82 0.57
N LEU A 209 -21.32 -0.67 1.15
CA LEU A 209 -20.06 -1.00 0.47
C LEU A 209 -19.92 -2.50 0.20
N GLN A 210 -20.40 -3.37 1.10
CA GLN A 210 -20.41 -4.82 0.85
C GLN A 210 -21.21 -5.18 -0.41
N GLY A 211 -22.35 -4.49 -0.64
CA GLY A 211 -23.15 -4.68 -1.84
C GLY A 211 -22.55 -4.05 -3.11
N LEU A 212 -21.82 -2.94 -2.97
CA LEU A 212 -21.34 -2.12 -4.08
C LEU A 212 -19.95 -2.52 -4.58
N LEU A 213 -19.03 -2.93 -3.67
CA LEU A 213 -17.63 -3.16 -4.04
C LEU A 213 -17.39 -4.49 -4.77
N ASN A 214 -18.34 -5.43 -4.73
CA ASN A 214 -18.19 -6.77 -5.34
C ASN A 214 -16.81 -7.39 -5.05
N ALA A 215 -16.40 -7.32 -3.79
CA ALA A 215 -15.15 -7.85 -3.26
C ALA A 215 -15.35 -8.19 -1.78
N PRO A 216 -14.66 -9.19 -1.21
CA PRO A 216 -14.84 -9.56 0.19
C PRO A 216 -14.45 -8.41 1.14
N LEU A 217 -15.27 -8.19 2.17
CA LEU A 217 -14.90 -7.40 3.32
C LEU A 217 -13.94 -8.23 4.17
N LEU A 218 -12.69 -7.83 4.26
CA LEU A 218 -11.64 -8.54 5.01
C LEU A 218 -11.71 -8.22 6.51
N GLY A 219 -12.30 -7.10 6.88
CA GLY A 219 -12.43 -6.71 8.27
C GLY A 219 -12.97 -5.32 8.48
N VAL A 220 -13.50 -5.09 9.68
CA VAL A 220 -13.88 -3.77 10.18
C VAL A 220 -12.95 -3.45 11.34
N LEU A 221 -12.07 -2.48 11.14
CA LEU A 221 -11.13 -2.04 12.16
C LEU A 221 -11.77 -0.91 12.98
N PRO A 222 -12.00 -1.10 14.28
CA PRO A 222 -12.34 0.00 15.18
C PRO A 222 -11.11 0.90 15.38
N GLN A 223 -11.22 1.93 16.22
CA GLN A 223 -10.02 2.64 16.68
C GLN A 223 -9.20 1.72 17.58
N LEU A 224 -8.10 1.21 17.07
CA LEU A 224 -7.18 0.32 17.76
C LEU A 224 -5.98 1.11 18.28
N ALA A 225 -5.45 0.69 19.44
CA ALA A 225 -4.27 1.31 20.03
C ALA A 225 -2.98 0.86 19.35
N SER A 226 -2.98 -0.33 18.75
CA SER A 226 -1.80 -0.92 18.12
C SER A 226 -2.16 -1.69 16.85
N PRO A 227 -1.30 -1.65 15.80
CA PRO A 227 -1.46 -2.51 14.64
C PRO A 227 -1.46 -4.01 14.96
N ASN A 228 -0.91 -4.42 16.11
CA ASN A 228 -0.93 -5.83 16.54
C ASN A 228 -2.36 -6.37 16.73
N GLU A 229 -3.31 -5.51 17.04
CA GLU A 229 -4.70 -5.89 17.27
C GLU A 229 -5.46 -6.17 15.97
N VAL A 230 -4.94 -5.75 14.81
CA VAL A 230 -5.57 -5.96 13.49
C VAL A 230 -5.84 -7.45 13.21
N GLN A 231 -4.99 -8.35 13.70
CA GLN A 231 -5.16 -9.79 13.55
C GLN A 231 -6.51 -10.31 14.07
N ASP A 232 -7.07 -9.65 15.07
CA ASP A 232 -8.34 -10.05 15.69
C ASP A 232 -9.57 -9.61 14.87
N TYR A 233 -9.35 -8.78 13.84
CA TYR A 233 -10.39 -8.15 13.02
C TYR A 233 -10.28 -8.46 11.53
N ILE A 234 -9.28 -9.24 11.09
CA ILE A 234 -9.04 -9.53 9.68
C ILE A 234 -9.34 -11.00 9.34
N ASP A 235 -10.09 -11.20 8.26
CA ASP A 235 -10.33 -12.51 7.66
C ASP A 235 -9.28 -12.82 6.58
N LEU A 236 -8.23 -13.54 6.96
CA LEU A 236 -7.20 -14.01 6.04
C LEU A 236 -7.71 -15.12 5.10
N ALA A 237 -8.69 -15.92 5.53
CA ALA A 237 -9.22 -17.02 4.74
C ALA A 237 -9.88 -16.53 3.44
N SER A 238 -10.51 -15.35 3.46
CA SER A 238 -11.05 -14.71 2.25
C SER A 238 -9.99 -14.36 1.20
N LEU A 239 -8.71 -14.27 1.60
CA LEU A 239 -7.56 -14.11 0.70
C LEU A 239 -6.93 -15.46 0.31
N GLY A 240 -7.41 -16.56 0.87
CA GLY A 240 -6.85 -17.90 0.71
C GLY A 240 -5.53 -18.11 1.48
N LEU A 241 -5.36 -17.41 2.61
CA LEU A 241 -4.19 -17.41 3.47
C LEU A 241 -4.50 -18.09 4.82
#